data_151cd502f8c78a2ef8ed3fbb4f652f93
#
_entry.id   151cd502f8c78a2ef8ed3fbb4f652f93
#
_cell.length_a   1.000
_cell.length_b   1.000
_cell.length_c   1.000
_cell.angle_alpha   90.00
_cell.angle_beta   90.00
_cell.angle_gamma   90.00
#
_symmetry.space_group_name_H-M   'P 1'
#
loop_
_entity.id
_entity.type
_entity.pdbx_description
1 polymer ?
#
loop_
_entity_poly.entity_id
_entity_poly.type
_entity_poly.pdbx_seq_one_letter_code
_entity_poly.pdbx_strand_id
1 'polypeptide(L)'
;MRKLLTPRRVAGASAARLPAATALAAVALLAGCSMIPTYERPPAPVAAQWPAWGASAASAATTAAADLPWQDFVGDARLRELVELALQNNRDLRVAVLSIEQARAQYQIRRADQLPTINAAATGNRQPATDGSGNISSAYTAGLAMASWEIDFFGRVASLKEAALAQFLATQEARSAVQTSLVASVVSTW
;
A
#
# COMPACT_ATOMS: atom_id res chain seq x y z
N MET A 1 7.79 58.05 -64.50
CA MET A 1 8.23 56.91 -63.63
C MET A 1 7.47 56.99 -62.35
N ARG A 2 6.38 56.13 -62.20
CA ARG A 2 5.58 55.99 -60.97
C ARG A 2 5.90 54.66 -60.35
N LYS A 3 6.52 54.63 -59.18
CA LYS A 3 6.73 53.40 -58.37
C LYS A 3 5.43 53.07 -57.62
N LEU A 4 4.88 51.92 -57.96
CA LEU A 4 3.76 51.32 -57.25
C LEU A 4 4.28 50.67 -55.96
N LEU A 5 3.82 51.16 -54.79
CA LEU A 5 4.04 50.58 -53.49
C LEU A 5 2.98 49.50 -53.26
N THR A 6 3.38 48.25 -53.17
CA THR A 6 2.51 47.12 -52.77
C THR A 6 2.34 47.09 -51.26
N PRO A 7 1.14 46.96 -50.71
CA PRO A 7 0.94 46.80 -49.28
C PRO A 7 1.30 45.39 -48.82
N ARG A 8 2.21 45.33 -47.85
CA ARG A 8 2.65 44.12 -47.15
C ARG A 8 1.51 43.66 -46.23
N ARG A 9 0.85 42.55 -46.56
CA ARG A 9 -0.13 41.89 -45.68
C ARG A 9 0.59 41.33 -44.46
N VAL A 10 0.29 41.85 -43.30
CA VAL A 10 0.64 41.24 -42.00
C VAL A 10 -0.31 40.09 -41.79
N ALA A 11 0.14 38.85 -42.01
CA ALA A 11 -0.61 37.64 -41.69
C ALA A 11 -0.65 37.48 -40.18
N GLY A 12 -1.84 37.54 -39.62
CA GLY A 12 -2.09 37.46 -38.20
C GLY A 12 -1.67 36.12 -37.58
N ALA A 13 -0.85 36.20 -36.57
CA ALA A 13 -0.43 35.09 -35.72
C ALA A 13 -1.52 34.74 -34.66
N SER A 14 -2.69 34.29 -35.11
CA SER A 14 -3.79 33.96 -34.18
C SER A 14 -4.26 32.48 -34.21
N ALA A 15 -3.71 31.66 -35.10
CA ALA A 15 -4.20 30.29 -35.30
C ALA A 15 -3.56 29.20 -34.39
N ALA A 16 -2.53 29.55 -33.61
CA ALA A 16 -1.76 28.54 -32.86
C ALA A 16 -2.20 28.36 -31.39
N ARG A 17 -3.13 29.17 -30.88
CA ARG A 17 -3.53 29.12 -29.46
C ARG A 17 -4.72 28.20 -29.16
N LEU A 18 -5.55 27.89 -30.14
CA LEU A 18 -6.71 26.99 -29.96
C LEU A 18 -6.33 25.52 -29.69
N PRO A 19 -5.34 24.91 -30.37
CA PRO A 19 -5.00 23.50 -30.09
C PRO A 19 -4.33 23.30 -28.73
N ALA A 20 -3.63 24.29 -28.18
CA ALA A 20 -3.02 24.21 -26.86
C ALA A 20 -4.07 24.25 -25.72
N ALA A 21 -5.09 25.08 -25.85
CA ALA A 21 -6.17 25.17 -24.85
C ALA A 21 -7.05 23.91 -24.82
N THR A 22 -7.35 23.32 -26.00
CA THR A 22 -8.10 22.06 -26.08
C THR A 22 -7.27 20.86 -25.58
N ALA A 23 -5.95 20.84 -25.81
CA ALA A 23 -5.08 19.83 -25.25
C ALA A 23 -4.99 19.93 -23.71
N LEU A 24 -4.90 21.15 -23.17
CA LEU A 24 -4.90 21.36 -21.72
C LEU A 24 -6.22 20.96 -21.06
N ALA A 25 -7.36 21.27 -21.70
CA ALA A 25 -8.68 20.86 -21.23
C ALA A 25 -8.86 19.33 -21.29
N ALA A 26 -8.36 18.66 -22.33
CA ALA A 26 -8.39 17.21 -22.43
C ALA A 26 -7.54 16.54 -21.35
N VAL A 27 -6.36 17.06 -21.03
CA VAL A 27 -5.51 16.58 -19.93
C VAL A 27 -6.17 16.82 -18.57
N ALA A 28 -6.85 17.94 -18.36
CA ALA A 28 -7.57 18.20 -17.12
C ALA A 28 -8.79 17.28 -16.92
N LEU A 29 -9.44 16.84 -17.99
CA LEU A 29 -10.55 15.87 -17.94
C LEU A 29 -10.06 14.43 -17.73
N LEU A 30 -8.80 14.13 -18.06
CA LEU A 30 -8.14 12.85 -17.80
C LEU A 30 -7.50 12.77 -16.39
N ALA A 31 -7.46 13.86 -15.63
CA ALA A 31 -7.12 13.83 -14.21
C ALA A 31 -8.23 13.09 -13.46
N GLY A 32 -8.17 11.76 -13.56
CA GLY A 32 -9.22 10.83 -13.23
C GLY A 32 -9.76 11.00 -11.82
N CYS A 33 -11.06 10.95 -11.70
CA CYS A 33 -11.75 10.84 -10.42
C CYS A 33 -11.27 9.56 -9.75
N SER A 34 -10.45 9.67 -8.71
CA SER A 34 -10.18 8.54 -7.82
C SER A 34 -11.50 8.16 -7.15
N MET A 35 -11.95 6.93 -7.34
CA MET A 35 -13.15 6.40 -6.67
C MET A 35 -12.81 5.79 -5.29
N ILE A 36 -11.57 5.98 -4.81
CA ILE A 36 -11.16 5.53 -3.48
C ILE A 36 -11.77 6.47 -2.45
N PRO A 37 -12.61 5.98 -1.52
CA PRO A 37 -13.10 6.80 -0.43
C PRO A 37 -11.94 7.23 0.46
N THR A 38 -11.91 8.49 0.86
CA THR A 38 -10.96 8.97 1.86
C THR A 38 -11.28 8.29 3.19
N TYR A 39 -10.29 7.58 3.76
CA TYR A 39 -10.45 6.98 5.07
C TYR A 39 -10.45 8.08 6.15
N GLU A 40 -11.55 8.19 6.86
CA GLU A 40 -11.66 9.01 8.07
C GLU A 40 -11.79 8.08 9.28
N ARG A 41 -10.88 8.22 10.24
CA ARG A 41 -10.95 7.43 11.47
C ARG A 41 -12.18 7.84 12.26
N PRO A 42 -13.13 6.92 12.53
CA PRO A 42 -14.28 7.25 13.36
C PRO A 42 -13.83 7.70 14.76
N PRO A 43 -14.54 8.64 15.41
CA PRO A 43 -14.28 8.96 16.80
C PRO A 43 -14.45 7.71 17.65
N ALA A 44 -13.63 7.58 18.70
CA ALA A 44 -13.74 6.46 19.61
C ALA A 44 -15.16 6.43 20.24
N PRO A 45 -15.83 5.25 20.31
CA PRO A 45 -17.18 5.15 20.86
C PRO A 45 -17.23 5.25 22.40
N VAL A 46 -16.19 5.80 22.98
CA VAL A 46 -16.03 5.99 24.43
C VAL A 46 -15.86 7.48 24.73
N ALA A 47 -16.36 7.93 25.88
CA ALA A 47 -16.18 9.29 26.33
C ALA A 47 -14.69 9.58 26.51
N ALA A 48 -14.24 10.78 26.08
CA ALA A 48 -12.84 11.21 26.23
C ALA A 48 -12.41 11.36 27.69
N GLN A 49 -13.37 11.50 28.59
CA GLN A 49 -13.12 11.63 30.03
C GLN A 49 -14.12 10.77 30.80
N TRP A 50 -13.69 10.19 31.91
CA TRP A 50 -14.57 9.51 32.84
C TRP A 50 -15.55 10.51 33.46
N PRO A 51 -16.82 10.12 33.71
CA PRO A 51 -17.75 10.97 34.45
C PRO A 51 -17.14 11.31 35.81
N ALA A 52 -17.10 12.57 36.15
CA ALA A 52 -16.57 13.04 37.41
C ALA A 52 -17.61 12.79 38.56
N TRP A 53 -17.87 11.52 38.88
CA TRP A 53 -18.69 11.15 40.02
C TRP A 53 -17.83 11.14 41.25
N GLY A 54 -17.87 12.25 42.01
CA GLY A 54 -17.21 12.36 43.33
C GLY A 54 -15.69 12.35 43.32
N ALA A 55 -15.06 12.58 42.19
CA ALA A 55 -13.62 12.84 42.17
C ALA A 55 -13.35 14.23 42.79
N SER A 56 -13.09 14.23 44.08
CA SER A 56 -12.21 15.24 44.66
C SER A 56 -11.02 15.37 43.74
N ALA A 57 -10.59 16.59 43.43
CA ALA A 57 -9.54 16.93 42.48
C ALA A 57 -8.15 16.34 42.85
N ALA A 58 -8.12 15.04 43.06
CA ALA A 58 -6.93 14.27 43.31
C ALA A 58 -6.30 13.88 41.99
N SER A 59 -5.24 14.60 41.66
CA SER A 59 -4.27 14.26 40.61
C SER A 59 -4.89 14.04 39.23
N ALA A 60 -4.89 15.09 38.45
CA ALA A 60 -4.85 14.93 37.00
C ALA A 60 -3.59 14.11 36.64
N ALA A 61 -3.73 12.80 36.56
CA ALA A 61 -2.70 11.98 35.94
C ALA A 61 -2.50 12.56 34.55
N THR A 62 -1.33 13.11 34.29
CA THR A 62 -0.98 13.80 33.04
C THR A 62 -0.96 12.85 31.83
N THR A 63 -1.00 11.53 32.08
CA THR A 63 -0.96 10.49 31.07
C THR A 63 -2.25 9.65 31.13
N ALA A 64 -2.92 9.49 30.00
CA ALA A 64 -4.09 8.63 29.91
C ALA A 64 -3.68 7.17 30.23
N ALA A 65 -4.54 6.44 30.95
CA ALA A 65 -4.26 5.06 31.33
C ALA A 65 -3.98 4.13 30.11
N ALA A 66 -4.54 4.47 28.96
CA ALA A 66 -4.30 3.74 27.71
C ALA A 66 -2.86 3.92 27.16
N ASP A 67 -2.17 4.98 27.54
CA ASP A 67 -0.82 5.31 27.10
C ASP A 67 0.26 4.82 28.05
N LEU A 68 -0.13 4.27 29.22
CA LEU A 68 0.80 3.73 30.18
C LEU A 68 1.34 2.37 29.75
N PRO A 69 2.64 2.11 29.87
CA PRO A 69 3.20 0.79 29.64
C PRO A 69 2.61 -0.22 30.62
N TRP A 70 2.37 -1.44 30.19
CA TRP A 70 1.76 -2.48 31.03
C TRP A 70 2.58 -2.77 32.31
N GLN A 71 3.89 -2.56 32.27
CA GLN A 71 4.79 -2.73 33.41
C GLN A 71 4.42 -1.82 34.59
N ASP A 72 3.88 -0.64 34.29
CA ASP A 72 3.48 0.34 35.31
C ASP A 72 2.15 -0.03 35.97
N PHE A 73 1.31 -0.85 35.28
CA PHE A 73 0.08 -1.39 35.83
C PHE A 73 0.31 -2.56 36.78
N VAL A 74 1.34 -3.36 36.52
CA VAL A 74 1.59 -4.58 37.28
C VAL A 74 2.54 -4.27 38.44
N GLY A 75 2.00 -4.13 39.66
CA GLY A 75 2.80 -3.80 40.84
C GLY A 75 3.65 -4.98 41.37
N ASP A 76 3.22 -6.22 41.15
CA ASP A 76 3.93 -7.42 41.61
C ASP A 76 5.10 -7.78 40.66
N ALA A 77 6.32 -7.90 41.26
CA ALA A 77 7.50 -8.23 40.50
C ALA A 77 7.48 -9.63 39.88
N ARG A 78 6.92 -10.62 40.62
CA ARG A 78 6.81 -12.01 40.11
C ARG A 78 5.82 -12.10 38.95
N LEU A 79 4.70 -11.37 39.04
CA LEU A 79 3.73 -11.30 37.95
C LEU A 79 4.32 -10.64 36.73
N ARG A 80 5.13 -9.57 36.88
CA ARG A 80 5.84 -8.95 35.75
C ARG A 80 6.77 -9.95 35.04
N GLU A 81 7.57 -10.70 35.80
CA GLU A 81 8.45 -11.73 35.23
C GLU A 81 7.65 -12.81 34.48
N LEU A 82 6.50 -13.24 35.03
CA LEU A 82 5.62 -14.21 34.36
C LEU A 82 5.04 -13.66 33.05
N VAL A 83 4.61 -12.39 33.04
CA VAL A 83 4.11 -11.74 31.82
C VAL A 83 5.23 -11.62 30.76
N GLU A 84 6.45 -11.25 31.16
CA GLU A 84 7.60 -11.21 30.25
C GLU A 84 7.90 -12.58 29.65
N LEU A 85 7.90 -13.63 30.46
CA LEU A 85 8.10 -14.99 30.02
C LEU A 85 7.00 -15.44 29.02
N ALA A 86 5.75 -15.08 29.31
CA ALA A 86 4.61 -15.35 28.43
C ALA A 86 4.76 -14.62 27.08
N LEU A 87 5.12 -13.33 27.09
CA LEU A 87 5.35 -12.54 25.87
C LEU A 87 6.48 -13.09 25.01
N GLN A 88 7.53 -13.62 25.60
CA GLN A 88 8.66 -14.18 24.89
C GLN A 88 8.35 -15.55 24.26
N ASN A 89 7.52 -16.37 24.93
CA ASN A 89 7.31 -17.76 24.55
C ASN A 89 5.95 -18.05 23.92
N ASN A 90 5.03 -17.09 23.90
CA ASN A 90 3.70 -17.29 23.35
C ASN A 90 3.76 -17.49 21.82
N ARG A 91 3.19 -18.60 21.35
CA ARG A 91 3.18 -18.98 19.94
C ARG A 91 2.18 -18.18 19.13
N ASP A 92 1.05 -17.78 19.72
CA ASP A 92 0.02 -17.01 19.03
C ASP A 92 0.52 -15.58 18.74
N LEU A 93 1.27 -14.99 19.69
CA LEU A 93 1.94 -13.72 19.46
C LEU A 93 2.97 -13.83 18.33
N ARG A 94 3.71 -14.94 18.24
CA ARG A 94 4.65 -15.19 17.15
C ARG A 94 3.92 -15.34 15.81
N VAL A 95 2.77 -16.03 15.78
CA VAL A 95 1.92 -16.12 14.59
C VAL A 95 1.43 -14.73 14.16
N ALA A 96 1.01 -13.89 15.11
CA ALA A 96 0.58 -12.52 14.81
C ALA A 96 1.71 -11.69 14.19
N VAL A 97 2.96 -11.82 14.66
CA VAL A 97 4.14 -11.17 14.06
C VAL A 97 4.39 -11.66 12.63
N LEU A 98 4.33 -12.97 12.40
CA LEU A 98 4.51 -13.55 11.05
C LEU A 98 3.39 -13.14 10.10
N SER A 99 2.17 -12.94 10.60
CA SER A 99 1.05 -12.43 9.81
C SER A 99 1.28 -11.00 9.31
N ILE A 100 2.02 -10.17 10.05
CA ILE A 100 2.43 -8.83 9.59
C ILE A 100 3.36 -8.96 8.37
N GLU A 101 4.34 -9.86 8.41
CA GLU A 101 5.27 -10.07 7.30
C GLU A 101 4.53 -10.61 6.06
N GLN A 102 3.57 -11.50 6.25
CA GLN A 102 2.71 -11.99 5.17
C GLN A 102 1.89 -10.85 4.54
N ALA A 103 1.24 -10.02 5.35
CA ALA A 103 0.45 -8.90 4.86
C ALA A 103 1.33 -7.85 4.15
N ARG A 104 2.55 -7.63 4.66
CA ARG A 104 3.56 -6.77 4.02
C ARG A 104 3.95 -7.29 2.65
N ALA A 105 4.19 -8.61 2.52
CA ALA A 105 4.51 -9.23 1.24
C ALA A 105 3.35 -9.09 0.23
N GLN A 106 2.11 -9.26 0.67
CA GLN A 106 0.92 -9.04 -0.17
C GLN A 106 0.81 -7.58 -0.64
N TYR A 107 1.07 -6.62 0.24
CA TYR A 107 1.13 -5.21 -0.14
C TYR A 107 2.21 -4.96 -1.20
N GLN A 108 3.40 -5.55 -1.06
CA GLN A 108 4.48 -5.39 -2.03
C GLN A 108 4.12 -5.99 -3.39
N ILE A 109 3.43 -7.14 -3.43
CA ILE A 109 2.92 -7.74 -4.66
C ILE A 109 1.95 -6.75 -5.35
N ARG A 110 0.97 -6.21 -4.63
CA ARG A 110 0.03 -5.23 -5.19
C ARG A 110 0.71 -3.94 -5.66
N ARG A 111 1.77 -3.53 -4.98
CA ARG A 111 2.59 -2.41 -5.41
C ARG A 111 3.34 -2.72 -6.72
N ALA A 112 3.83 -3.94 -6.87
CA ALA A 112 4.52 -4.38 -8.08
C ALA A 112 3.58 -4.45 -9.30
N ASP A 113 2.28 -4.73 -9.11
CA ASP A 113 1.27 -4.76 -10.18
C ASP A 113 1.15 -3.41 -10.92
N GLN A 114 1.64 -2.31 -10.34
CA GLN A 114 1.69 -0.99 -10.99
C GLN A 114 2.80 -0.88 -12.05
N LEU A 115 3.71 -1.85 -12.11
CA LEU A 115 4.85 -1.87 -13.03
C LEU A 115 4.71 -3.01 -14.04
N PRO A 116 5.20 -2.82 -15.29
CA PRO A 116 5.21 -3.89 -16.26
C PRO A 116 6.15 -5.03 -15.84
N THR A 117 5.70 -6.27 -16.01
CA THR A 117 6.55 -7.44 -15.79
C THR A 117 7.35 -7.74 -17.05
N ILE A 118 8.67 -7.73 -16.94
CA ILE A 118 9.60 -8.07 -18.03
C ILE A 118 10.16 -9.45 -17.75
N ASN A 119 9.96 -10.37 -18.70
CA ASN A 119 10.46 -11.72 -18.65
C ASN A 119 11.58 -11.91 -19.67
N ALA A 120 12.65 -12.59 -19.27
CA ALA A 120 13.66 -13.11 -20.20
C ALA A 120 13.37 -14.58 -20.45
N ALA A 121 13.32 -14.98 -21.71
CA ALA A 121 13.11 -16.36 -22.10
C ALA A 121 14.19 -16.79 -23.10
N ALA A 122 14.69 -18.01 -22.94
CA ALA A 122 15.53 -18.68 -23.91
C ALA A 122 14.95 -20.07 -24.17
N THR A 123 14.73 -20.40 -25.43
CA THR A 123 14.24 -21.71 -25.83
C THR A 123 15.19 -22.34 -26.82
N GLY A 124 15.42 -23.64 -26.69
CA GLY A 124 16.16 -24.43 -27.65
C GLY A 124 15.31 -25.61 -28.11
N ASN A 125 15.12 -25.74 -29.41
CA ASN A 125 14.46 -26.90 -30.01
C ASN A 125 15.46 -27.62 -30.90
N ARG A 126 15.51 -28.94 -30.76
CA ARG A 126 16.36 -29.81 -31.58
C ARG A 126 15.55 -31.00 -32.02
N GLN A 127 15.37 -31.11 -33.33
CA GLN A 127 14.52 -32.15 -33.90
C GLN A 127 15.12 -32.67 -35.25
N PRO A 128 14.81 -33.88 -35.66
CA PRO A 128 15.17 -34.37 -36.99
C PRO A 128 14.60 -33.44 -38.08
N ALA A 129 15.38 -33.16 -39.11
CA ALA A 129 14.91 -32.36 -40.23
C ALA A 129 13.78 -33.11 -40.96
N THR A 130 12.74 -32.37 -41.31
CA THR A 130 11.54 -32.93 -41.95
C THR A 130 11.74 -33.22 -43.44
N ASP A 131 12.93 -32.95 -43.99
CA ASP A 131 13.32 -33.12 -45.37
C ASP A 131 13.77 -34.56 -45.75
N GLY A 132 13.75 -35.50 -44.77
CA GLY A 132 14.18 -36.88 -44.95
C GLY A 132 15.69 -37.06 -45.05
N SER A 133 16.51 -36.00 -44.83
CA SER A 133 17.96 -36.04 -44.92
C SER A 133 18.64 -36.75 -43.73
N GLY A 134 17.91 -37.09 -42.68
CA GLY A 134 18.45 -37.62 -41.44
C GLY A 134 19.27 -36.61 -40.59
N ASN A 135 19.32 -35.36 -41.05
CA ASN A 135 20.01 -34.30 -40.34
C ASN A 135 19.20 -33.82 -39.12
N ILE A 136 19.89 -33.24 -38.13
CA ILE A 136 19.26 -32.63 -36.97
C ILE A 136 19.18 -31.12 -37.20
N SER A 137 17.96 -30.58 -37.19
CA SER A 137 17.72 -29.14 -37.15
C SER A 137 17.70 -28.67 -35.73
N SER A 138 18.40 -27.56 -35.47
CA SER A 138 18.44 -26.93 -34.16
C SER A 138 18.05 -25.47 -34.31
N ALA A 139 17.07 -25.03 -33.51
CA ALA A 139 16.64 -23.64 -33.43
C ALA A 139 16.79 -23.16 -31.99
N TYR A 140 17.46 -22.03 -31.80
CA TYR A 140 17.61 -21.37 -30.51
C TYR A 140 17.04 -19.98 -30.61
N THR A 141 16.20 -19.62 -29.64
CA THR A 141 15.61 -18.29 -29.56
C THR A 141 15.88 -17.74 -28.17
N ALA A 142 16.33 -16.52 -28.10
CA ALA A 142 16.44 -15.79 -26.84
C ALA A 142 15.82 -14.41 -27.01
N GLY A 143 15.10 -13.95 -26.01
CA GLY A 143 14.44 -12.66 -26.08
C GLY A 143 13.90 -12.18 -24.75
N LEU A 144 13.51 -10.91 -24.73
CA LEU A 144 12.77 -10.28 -23.65
C LEU A 144 11.31 -10.16 -24.08
N ALA A 145 10.40 -10.53 -23.20
CA ALA A 145 8.97 -10.37 -23.40
C ALA A 145 8.39 -9.56 -22.27
N MET A 146 7.57 -8.56 -22.59
CA MET A 146 6.75 -7.86 -21.62
C MET A 146 5.40 -8.58 -21.54
N ALA A 147 5.00 -8.98 -20.34
CA ALA A 147 3.66 -9.49 -20.11
C ALA A 147 2.62 -8.38 -20.29
N SER A 148 1.33 -8.77 -20.41
CA SER A 148 0.24 -7.80 -20.45
C SER A 148 0.30 -6.91 -19.20
N TRP A 149 0.36 -5.62 -19.42
CA TRP A 149 0.35 -4.60 -18.36
C TRP A 149 -0.80 -3.64 -18.59
N GLU A 150 -1.50 -3.31 -17.52
CA GLU A 150 -2.65 -2.43 -17.56
C GLU A 150 -2.24 -1.00 -17.17
N ILE A 151 -2.54 -0.05 -18.03
CA ILE A 151 -2.41 1.36 -17.72
C ILE A 151 -3.60 1.76 -16.86
N ASP A 152 -3.34 2.16 -15.62
CA ASP A 152 -4.37 2.42 -14.61
C ASP A 152 -4.95 3.83 -14.72
N PHE A 153 -5.80 4.04 -15.72
CA PHE A 153 -6.46 5.35 -15.93
C PHE A 153 -7.52 5.68 -14.86
N PHE A 154 -8.15 4.67 -14.28
CA PHE A 154 -9.27 4.84 -13.33
C PHE A 154 -8.90 4.48 -11.89
N GLY A 155 -7.64 4.22 -11.59
CA GLY A 155 -7.16 3.94 -10.26
C GLY A 155 -7.55 2.56 -9.70
N ARG A 156 -7.89 1.58 -10.55
CA ARG A 156 -8.24 0.22 -10.12
C ARG A 156 -7.06 -0.47 -9.41
N VAL A 157 -5.88 -0.46 -10.04
CA VAL A 157 -4.67 -1.06 -9.47
C VAL A 157 -4.18 -0.28 -8.26
N ALA A 158 -4.26 1.05 -8.34
CA ALA A 158 -3.96 1.93 -7.22
C ALA A 158 -4.87 1.65 -6.01
N SER A 159 -6.18 1.45 -6.23
CA SER A 159 -7.15 1.10 -5.18
C SER A 159 -6.84 -0.25 -4.52
N LEU A 160 -6.45 -1.25 -5.31
CA LEU A 160 -6.06 -2.57 -4.79
C LEU A 160 -4.79 -2.50 -3.93
N LYS A 161 -3.83 -1.65 -4.31
CA LYS A 161 -2.63 -1.38 -3.51
C LYS A 161 -2.99 -0.70 -2.18
N GLU A 162 -3.85 0.33 -2.19
CA GLU A 162 -4.30 1.00 -0.97
C GLU A 162 -5.09 0.05 -0.05
N ALA A 163 -5.94 -0.80 -0.60
CA ALA A 163 -6.63 -1.84 0.18
C ALA A 163 -5.65 -2.81 0.85
N ALA A 164 -4.59 -3.24 0.13
CA ALA A 164 -3.56 -4.09 0.70
C ALA A 164 -2.72 -3.36 1.77
N LEU A 165 -2.48 -2.06 1.60
CA LEU A 165 -1.82 -1.23 2.62
C LEU A 165 -2.68 -1.14 3.88
N ALA A 166 -3.97 -0.87 3.75
CA ALA A 166 -4.90 -0.83 4.88
C ALA A 166 -4.95 -2.18 5.63
N GLN A 167 -4.94 -3.31 4.89
CA GLN A 167 -4.87 -4.65 5.48
C GLN A 167 -3.55 -4.88 6.22
N PHE A 168 -2.42 -4.43 5.68
CA PHE A 168 -1.12 -4.51 6.36
C PHE A 168 -1.12 -3.71 7.67
N LEU A 169 -1.65 -2.48 7.66
CA LEU A 169 -1.77 -1.66 8.86
C LEU A 169 -2.72 -2.30 9.90
N ALA A 170 -3.83 -2.87 9.46
CA ALA A 170 -4.76 -3.59 10.33
C ALA A 170 -4.10 -4.79 11.03
N THR A 171 -3.18 -5.52 10.37
CA THR A 171 -2.47 -6.63 11.01
C THR A 171 -1.47 -6.16 12.07
N GLN A 172 -0.91 -4.96 11.93
CA GLN A 172 -0.06 -4.36 12.98
C GLN A 172 -0.88 -4.06 14.25
N GLU A 173 -2.08 -3.51 14.10
CA GLU A 173 -2.99 -3.25 15.23
C GLU A 173 -3.50 -4.58 15.83
N ALA A 174 -3.78 -5.59 15.01
CA ALA A 174 -4.16 -6.92 15.48
C ALA A 174 -3.08 -7.56 16.38
N ARG A 175 -1.79 -7.38 16.05
CA ARG A 175 -0.69 -7.84 16.90
C ARG A 175 -0.71 -7.14 18.26
N SER A 176 -0.99 -5.84 18.30
CA SER A 176 -1.11 -5.09 19.57
C SER A 176 -2.29 -5.60 20.40
N ALA A 177 -3.42 -5.92 19.77
CA ALA A 177 -4.58 -6.51 20.44
C ALA A 177 -4.26 -7.90 21.02
N VAL A 178 -3.54 -8.75 20.29
CA VAL A 178 -3.10 -10.08 20.79
C VAL A 178 -2.17 -9.92 21.99
N GLN A 179 -1.23 -8.98 21.94
CA GLN A 179 -0.33 -8.69 23.06
C GLN A 179 -1.10 -8.25 24.30
N THR A 180 -2.03 -7.32 24.17
CA THR A 180 -2.84 -6.81 25.28
C THR A 180 -3.70 -7.94 25.87
N SER A 181 -4.32 -8.75 25.01
CA SER A 181 -5.13 -9.90 25.43
C SER A 181 -4.30 -10.94 26.21
N LEU A 182 -3.08 -11.20 25.77
CA LEU A 182 -2.16 -12.12 26.45
C LEU A 182 -1.80 -11.60 27.85
N VAL A 183 -1.41 -10.32 27.95
CA VAL A 183 -1.11 -9.69 29.25
C VAL A 183 -2.32 -9.76 30.18
N ALA A 184 -3.51 -9.39 29.67
CA ALA A 184 -4.75 -9.44 30.45
C ALA A 184 -5.08 -10.86 30.91
N SER A 185 -4.88 -11.87 30.06
CA SER A 185 -5.11 -13.28 30.39
C SER A 185 -4.17 -13.75 31.51
N VAL A 186 -2.87 -13.43 31.42
CA VAL A 186 -1.91 -13.81 32.48
C VAL A 186 -2.24 -13.12 33.80
N VAL A 187 -2.56 -11.82 33.76
CA VAL A 187 -2.90 -11.06 34.98
C VAL A 187 -4.21 -11.58 35.61
N SER A 188 -5.21 -11.95 34.81
CA SER A 188 -6.50 -12.44 35.34
C SER A 188 -6.45 -13.84 35.90
N THR A 189 -5.45 -14.64 35.56
CA THR A 189 -5.26 -16.01 36.07
C THR A 189 -4.32 -16.10 37.26
N TRP A 190 -3.57 -15.04 37.53
CA TRP A 190 -2.69 -14.90 38.69
C TRP A 190 -3.51 -14.67 39.97
#